data_7ef615adf5c8712c626eb9d533e19bbe
#
_entry.id   7ef615adf5c8712c626eb9d533e19bbe
#
_cell.length_a   1.000
_cell.length_b   1.000
_cell.length_c   1.000
_cell.angle_alpha   90.00
_cell.angle_beta   90.00
_cell.angle_gamma   90.00
#
_symmetry.space_group_name_H-M   'P 1'
#
loop_
_entity.id
_entity.type
_entity.pdbx_description
1 polymer ?
#
loop_
_entity_poly.entity_id
_entity_poly.type
_entity_poly.pdbx_seq_one_letter_code
_entity_poly.pdbx_strand_id
1 'polypeptide(L)'
;QEKTQAFLAIWHDLLDEGKTDWEKWHTYEHIPERVGISGFLAGRRYMNYNDPEQCCFTMYEGNDLSVFKSTPYLKRLNNPTPWTKKSALTFKNFTRGACKCVSTSGQKNGYGGALMTIRLLKGKNFSENSTYFDQLTSITNELEGIITSTLGICNAETTSTDN
;
A
#
# COMPACT_ATOMS: atom_id res chain seq x y z
N GLN A 1 19.04 8.35 1.09
CA GLN A 1 17.59 8.05 1.15
C GLN A 1 17.40 6.71 1.85
N GLU A 2 16.54 6.66 2.86
CA GLU A 2 16.20 5.42 3.54
C GLU A 2 15.56 4.43 2.55
N LYS A 3 15.92 3.15 2.69
CA LYS A 3 15.39 2.08 1.82
C LYS A 3 14.02 1.65 2.32
N THR A 4 13.05 1.53 1.42
CA THR A 4 11.75 0.89 1.71
C THR A 4 11.99 -0.56 2.16
N GLN A 5 11.61 -0.88 3.40
CA GLN A 5 11.70 -2.23 3.96
C GLN A 5 10.33 -2.84 4.24
N ALA A 6 9.27 -2.02 4.22
CA ALA A 6 7.91 -2.45 4.39
C ALA A 6 6.96 -1.56 3.60
N PHE A 7 5.78 -2.07 3.30
CA PHE A 7 4.72 -1.28 2.69
C PHE A 7 3.34 -1.72 3.19
N LEU A 8 2.45 -0.76 3.24
CA LEU A 8 1.03 -0.97 3.48
C LEU A 8 0.31 -0.84 2.14
N ALA A 9 -0.27 -1.93 1.68
CA ALA A 9 -1.04 -1.99 0.45
C ALA A 9 -2.54 -2.02 0.77
N ILE A 10 -3.31 -1.16 0.12
CA ILE A 10 -4.74 -0.98 0.38
C ILE A 10 -5.48 -0.99 -0.94
N TRP A 11 -6.46 -1.88 -1.07
CA TRP A 11 -7.38 -1.97 -2.20
C TRP A 11 -8.80 -1.68 -1.71
N HIS A 12 -9.54 -0.93 -2.46
CA HIS A 12 -10.96 -0.70 -2.17
C HIS A 12 -11.71 -0.17 -3.39
N ASP A 13 -13.01 -0.25 -3.31
CA ASP A 13 -13.91 0.45 -4.20
C ASP A 13 -14.38 1.75 -3.54
N LEU A 14 -15.00 2.61 -4.32
CA LEU A 14 -15.60 3.85 -3.87
C LEU A 14 -17.07 3.91 -4.31
N LEU A 15 -17.91 4.43 -3.44
CA LEU A 15 -19.25 4.89 -3.84
C LEU A 15 -19.10 6.08 -4.78
N ASP A 16 -19.86 6.12 -5.86
CA ASP A 16 -19.86 7.25 -6.80
C ASP A 16 -20.22 8.56 -6.07
N GLU A 17 -21.21 8.47 -5.18
CA GLU A 17 -21.53 9.56 -4.27
C GLU A 17 -20.36 9.78 -3.30
N GLY A 18 -19.79 10.97 -3.33
CA GLY A 18 -18.67 11.36 -2.47
C GLY A 18 -17.28 11.09 -3.03
N LYS A 19 -17.13 10.39 -4.17
CA LYS A 19 -15.83 10.06 -4.77
C LYS A 19 -14.93 11.28 -4.98
N THR A 20 -15.50 12.38 -5.53
CA THR A 20 -14.74 13.62 -5.75
C THR A 20 -14.26 14.26 -4.46
N ASP A 21 -15.08 14.25 -3.39
CA ASP A 21 -14.68 14.76 -2.09
C ASP A 21 -13.63 13.84 -1.42
N TRP A 22 -13.80 12.52 -1.58
CA TRP A 22 -12.84 11.53 -1.12
C TRP A 22 -11.47 11.71 -1.79
N GLU A 23 -11.41 11.95 -3.10
CA GLU A 23 -10.14 12.19 -3.81
C GLU A 23 -9.42 13.44 -3.29
N LYS A 24 -10.16 14.51 -3.00
CA LYS A 24 -9.60 15.72 -2.38
C LYS A 24 -9.10 15.45 -0.98
N TRP A 25 -9.90 14.81 -0.13
CA TRP A 25 -9.50 14.42 1.22
C TRP A 25 -8.22 13.58 1.20
N HIS A 26 -8.17 12.55 0.35
CA HIS A 26 -7.04 11.64 0.26
C HIS A 26 -5.75 12.36 -0.18
N THR A 27 -5.87 13.33 -1.08
CA THR A 27 -4.74 14.11 -1.60
C THR A 27 -4.26 15.19 -0.63
N TYR A 28 -5.18 15.92 -0.02
CA TYR A 28 -4.83 17.13 0.73
C TYR A 28 -4.75 16.91 2.24
N GLU A 29 -5.36 15.86 2.78
CA GLU A 29 -5.31 15.54 4.20
C GLU A 29 -4.68 14.19 4.46
N HIS A 30 -5.24 13.09 3.94
CA HIS A 30 -4.92 11.76 4.40
C HIS A 30 -3.49 11.30 4.07
N ILE A 31 -3.06 11.40 2.81
CA ILE A 31 -1.69 11.04 2.42
C ILE A 31 -0.67 11.94 3.15
N PRO A 32 -0.79 13.27 3.15
CA PRO A 32 0.14 14.13 3.89
C PRO A 32 0.21 13.80 5.39
N GLU A 33 -0.92 13.51 6.01
CA GLU A 33 -0.98 13.14 7.43
C GLU A 33 -0.22 11.84 7.72
N ARG A 34 -0.32 10.83 6.85
CA ARG A 34 0.39 9.56 7.00
C ARG A 34 1.88 9.71 6.73
N VAL A 35 2.25 10.37 5.65
CA VAL A 35 3.65 10.59 5.26
C VAL A 35 4.38 11.51 6.24
N GLY A 36 3.67 12.37 6.97
CA GLY A 36 4.20 13.19 8.05
C GLY A 36 4.59 12.41 9.33
N ILE A 37 4.25 11.12 9.42
CA ILE A 37 4.64 10.27 10.55
C ILE A 37 6.06 9.75 10.31
N SER A 38 6.93 9.86 11.32
CA SER A 38 8.31 9.35 11.23
C SER A 38 8.34 7.86 10.87
N GLY A 39 9.17 7.51 9.90
CA GLY A 39 9.30 6.15 9.36
C GLY A 39 8.44 5.89 8.12
N PHE A 40 7.43 6.71 7.81
CA PHE A 40 6.80 6.69 6.50
C PHE A 40 7.70 7.39 5.48
N LEU A 41 7.92 6.77 4.34
CA LEU A 41 8.81 7.26 3.28
C LEU A 41 8.05 7.88 2.11
N ALA A 42 6.89 7.32 1.78
CA ALA A 42 6.05 7.79 0.68
C ALA A 42 4.62 7.27 0.80
N GLY A 43 3.70 7.94 0.13
CA GLY A 43 2.32 7.49 -0.09
C GLY A 43 1.90 7.77 -1.52
N ARG A 44 1.29 6.79 -2.18
CA ARG A 44 0.84 6.89 -3.57
C ARG A 44 -0.53 6.27 -3.75
N ARG A 45 -1.32 6.89 -4.63
CA ARG A 45 -2.63 6.40 -5.05
C ARG A 45 -2.64 6.16 -6.55
N TYR A 46 -3.24 5.04 -6.93
CA TYR A 46 -3.53 4.69 -8.31
C TYR A 46 -5.03 4.44 -8.46
N MET A 47 -5.62 4.90 -9.56
CA MET A 47 -7.05 4.79 -9.82
C MET A 47 -7.28 4.09 -11.15
N ASN A 48 -8.20 3.13 -11.16
CA ASN A 48 -8.77 2.57 -12.38
C ASN A 48 -10.16 3.19 -12.60
N TYR A 49 -10.26 4.11 -13.54
CA TYR A 49 -11.53 4.78 -13.85
C TYR A 49 -12.44 3.98 -14.79
N ASN A 50 -11.91 2.88 -15.37
CA ASN A 50 -12.63 2.05 -16.34
C ASN A 50 -13.30 0.83 -15.69
N ASP A 51 -12.94 0.50 -14.46
CA ASP A 51 -13.48 -0.64 -13.73
C ASP A 51 -13.84 -0.21 -12.30
N PRO A 52 -15.09 -0.41 -11.85
CA PRO A 52 -15.51 -0.05 -10.50
C PRO A 52 -14.98 -1.02 -9.44
N GLU A 53 -14.57 -2.24 -9.82
CA GLU A 53 -14.07 -3.24 -8.87
C GLU A 53 -12.60 -3.03 -8.56
N GLN A 54 -12.27 -2.91 -7.28
CA GLN A 54 -10.91 -2.63 -6.79
C GLN A 54 -10.29 -1.40 -7.50
N CYS A 55 -11.15 -0.40 -7.75
CA CYS A 55 -10.81 0.78 -8.56
C CYS A 55 -9.74 1.67 -7.93
N CYS A 56 -9.49 1.55 -6.63
CA CYS A 56 -8.49 2.33 -5.93
C CYS A 56 -7.45 1.43 -5.27
N PHE A 57 -6.19 1.78 -5.52
CA PHE A 57 -5.05 1.21 -4.81
C PHE A 57 -4.22 2.32 -4.18
N THR A 58 -3.92 2.18 -2.89
CA THR A 58 -3.02 3.07 -2.16
C THR A 58 -1.88 2.26 -1.55
N MET A 59 -0.66 2.76 -1.69
CA MET A 59 0.52 2.18 -1.07
C MET A 59 1.22 3.24 -0.21
N TYR A 60 1.52 2.87 1.03
CA TYR A 60 2.43 3.62 1.90
C TYR A 60 3.71 2.82 2.07
N GLU A 61 4.83 3.46 1.83
CA GLU A 61 6.15 2.87 2.05
C GLU A 61 6.66 3.24 3.44
N GLY A 62 7.27 2.28 4.11
CA GLY A 62 7.88 2.46 5.43
C GLY A 62 9.31 1.96 5.47
N ASN A 63 10.11 2.55 6.35
CA ASN A 63 11.47 2.10 6.61
C ASN A 63 11.51 0.79 7.42
N ASP A 64 10.42 0.43 8.09
CA ASP A 64 10.25 -0.83 8.81
C ASP A 64 8.77 -1.18 8.96
N LEU A 65 8.44 -2.46 9.16
CA LEU A 65 7.06 -2.94 9.34
C LEU A 65 6.40 -2.38 10.63
N SER A 66 7.19 -2.12 11.67
CA SER A 66 6.72 -1.57 12.95
C SER A 66 6.14 -0.16 12.83
N VAL A 67 6.48 0.58 11.78
CA VAL A 67 5.91 1.91 11.50
C VAL A 67 4.39 1.85 11.45
N PHE A 68 3.82 0.78 10.88
CA PHE A 68 2.38 0.57 10.75
C PHE A 68 1.68 0.14 12.05
N LYS A 69 2.45 0.03 13.14
CA LYS A 69 1.96 -0.17 14.53
C LYS A 69 2.48 0.91 15.47
N SER A 70 3.20 1.91 14.97
CA SER A 70 3.79 2.94 15.80
C SER A 70 2.73 3.75 16.55
N THR A 71 3.05 4.21 17.75
CA THR A 71 2.15 5.03 18.57
C THR A 71 1.64 6.26 17.80
N PRO A 72 2.48 7.02 17.05
CA PRO A 72 1.97 8.11 16.24
C PRO A 72 0.97 7.69 15.16
N TYR A 73 1.21 6.55 14.50
CA TYR A 73 0.28 6.03 13.50
C TYR A 73 -1.05 5.61 14.12
N LEU A 74 -1.03 4.82 15.21
CA LEU A 74 -2.24 4.40 15.92
C LEU A 74 -3.01 5.57 16.49
N LYS A 75 -2.32 6.60 17.00
CA LYS A 75 -2.96 7.83 17.47
C LYS A 75 -3.77 8.51 16.36
N ARG A 76 -3.24 8.57 15.14
CA ARG A 76 -3.96 9.13 13.99
C ARG A 76 -5.13 8.25 13.56
N LEU A 77 -4.94 6.95 13.57
CA LEU A 77 -5.97 5.99 13.21
C LEU A 77 -7.17 6.07 14.17
N ASN A 78 -6.89 6.15 15.48
CA ASN A 78 -7.91 6.16 16.53
C ASN A 78 -8.53 7.55 16.78
N ASN A 79 -8.00 8.61 16.19
CA ASN A 79 -8.54 9.97 16.31
C ASN A 79 -8.77 10.59 14.93
N PRO A 80 -9.68 10.03 14.12
CA PRO A 80 -9.95 10.51 12.79
C PRO A 80 -10.56 11.92 12.81
N THR A 81 -10.13 12.75 11.86
CA THR A 81 -10.70 14.08 11.64
C THR A 81 -12.18 13.99 11.20
N PRO A 82 -12.96 15.08 11.27
CA PRO A 82 -14.31 15.10 10.70
C PRO A 82 -14.34 14.76 9.21
N TRP A 83 -13.34 15.19 8.44
CA TRP A 83 -13.22 14.88 7.01
C TRP A 83 -12.89 13.39 6.80
N THR A 84 -11.99 12.82 7.58
CA THR A 84 -11.71 11.38 7.58
C THR A 84 -12.96 10.55 7.88
N LYS A 85 -13.75 10.93 8.90
CA LYS A 85 -15.01 10.23 9.24
C LYS A 85 -16.02 10.27 8.11
N LYS A 86 -16.17 11.41 7.45
CA LYS A 86 -17.04 11.57 6.29
C LYS A 86 -16.57 10.72 5.12
N SER A 87 -15.27 10.78 4.80
CA SER A 87 -14.67 10.06 3.66
C SER A 87 -14.68 8.56 3.85
N ALA A 88 -14.61 8.06 5.11
CA ALA A 88 -14.70 6.64 5.42
C ALA A 88 -16.02 6.00 4.98
N LEU A 89 -17.10 6.76 4.89
CA LEU A 89 -18.41 6.27 4.41
C LEU A 89 -18.44 5.96 2.91
N THR A 90 -17.44 6.42 2.17
CA THR A 90 -17.32 6.20 0.72
C THR A 90 -16.67 4.86 0.37
N PHE A 91 -15.98 4.23 1.31
CA PHE A 91 -15.29 2.95 1.06
C PHE A 91 -16.23 1.77 0.89
N LYS A 92 -15.90 0.91 -0.09
CA LYS A 92 -16.46 -0.43 -0.27
C LYS A 92 -15.34 -1.45 -0.49
N ASN A 93 -15.60 -2.71 -0.16
CA ASN A 93 -14.70 -3.85 -0.44
C ASN A 93 -13.25 -3.57 -0.01
N PHE A 94 -13.09 -2.99 1.16
CA PHE A 94 -11.79 -2.57 1.69
C PHE A 94 -10.94 -3.78 2.08
N THR A 95 -9.74 -3.85 1.51
CA THR A 95 -8.73 -4.86 1.83
C THR A 95 -7.41 -4.17 2.07
N ARG A 96 -6.72 -4.52 3.14
CA ARG A 96 -5.37 -4.01 3.42
C ARG A 96 -4.42 -5.14 3.74
N GLY A 97 -3.13 -4.92 3.49
CA GLY A 97 -2.05 -5.80 3.87
C GLY A 97 -0.81 -5.00 4.25
N ALA A 98 -0.33 -5.18 5.48
CA ALA A 98 0.96 -4.67 5.90
C ALA A 98 2.02 -5.73 5.57
N CYS A 99 2.95 -5.41 4.68
CA CYS A 99 3.89 -6.36 4.11
C CYS A 99 5.34 -5.96 4.40
N LYS A 100 6.15 -6.96 4.80
CA LYS A 100 7.61 -6.83 4.76
C LYS A 100 8.04 -6.92 3.30
N CYS A 101 8.83 -5.96 2.83
CA CYS A 101 9.45 -6.02 1.52
C CYS A 101 10.57 -7.07 1.55
N VAL A 102 10.46 -8.12 0.73
CA VAL A 102 11.42 -9.24 0.70
C VAL A 102 12.29 -9.24 -0.54
N SER A 103 11.85 -8.61 -1.62
CA SER A 103 12.66 -8.42 -2.82
C SER A 103 12.19 -7.22 -3.63
N THR A 104 13.12 -6.54 -4.28
CA THR A 104 12.87 -5.44 -5.22
C THR A 104 13.90 -5.49 -6.33
N SER A 105 13.44 -5.39 -7.57
CA SER A 105 14.26 -5.30 -8.77
C SER A 105 13.87 -4.08 -9.61
N GLY A 106 14.78 -3.56 -10.41
CA GLY A 106 14.57 -2.43 -11.31
C GLY A 106 15.19 -1.13 -10.83
N GLN A 107 14.68 -0.02 -11.36
CA GLN A 107 15.24 1.30 -11.06
C GLN A 107 15.00 1.70 -9.60
N LYS A 108 16.07 2.05 -8.94
CA LYS A 108 16.02 2.59 -7.58
C LYS A 108 15.23 3.90 -7.60
N ASN A 109 14.12 3.96 -6.89
CA ASN A 109 13.17 5.09 -6.89
C ASN A 109 12.45 5.33 -8.24
N GLY A 110 12.39 4.33 -9.12
CA GLY A 110 11.60 4.39 -10.33
C GLY A 110 10.11 4.22 -10.02
N TYR A 111 9.28 5.14 -10.51
CA TYR A 111 7.82 5.05 -10.40
C TYR A 111 7.20 5.17 -11.78
N GLY A 112 6.36 4.20 -12.13
CA GLY A 112 5.58 4.22 -13.35
C GLY A 112 4.29 5.04 -13.21
N GLY A 113 3.74 5.47 -14.33
CA GLY A 113 2.40 6.07 -14.39
C GLY A 113 1.28 5.06 -14.16
N ALA A 114 1.57 3.76 -14.25
CA ALA A 114 0.64 2.67 -13.98
C ALA A 114 1.23 1.68 -12.99
N LEU A 115 0.36 0.98 -12.26
CA LEU A 115 0.71 -0.06 -11.32
C LEU A 115 -0.12 -1.32 -11.59
N MET A 116 0.53 -2.48 -11.56
CA MET A 116 -0.13 -3.79 -11.50
C MET A 116 0.13 -4.42 -10.14
N THR A 117 -0.89 -4.95 -9.50
CA THR A 117 -0.77 -5.71 -8.26
C THR A 117 -1.16 -7.16 -8.48
N ILE A 118 -0.39 -8.08 -7.90
CA ILE A 118 -0.67 -9.52 -7.91
C ILE A 118 -0.71 -9.99 -6.47
N ARG A 119 -1.84 -10.57 -6.04
CA ARG A 119 -2.00 -11.15 -4.71
C ARG A 119 -1.94 -12.66 -4.81
N LEU A 120 -0.97 -13.25 -4.15
CA LEU A 120 -0.78 -14.70 -4.08
C LEU A 120 -1.17 -15.20 -2.69
N LEU A 121 -1.89 -16.32 -2.65
CA LEU A 121 -2.19 -17.00 -1.39
C LEU A 121 -1.01 -17.87 -0.98
N LYS A 122 -0.63 -17.79 0.29
CA LYS A 122 0.36 -18.70 0.85
C LYS A 122 -0.20 -20.13 0.85
N GLY A 123 0.49 -21.03 0.16
CA GLY A 123 0.21 -22.48 0.26
C GLY A 123 0.59 -23.02 1.64
N LYS A 124 0.08 -24.22 1.99
CA LYS A 124 0.38 -24.89 3.29
C LYS A 124 1.88 -25.11 3.53
N ASN A 125 2.66 -25.28 2.46
CA ASN A 125 4.11 -25.54 2.50
C ASN A 125 4.93 -24.29 2.11
N PHE A 126 4.38 -23.10 2.29
CA PHE A 126 5.10 -21.87 1.97
C PHE A 126 6.33 -21.74 2.88
N SER A 127 7.51 -21.64 2.25
CA SER A 127 8.75 -21.26 2.90
C SER A 127 9.31 -19.98 2.29
N GLU A 128 9.89 -19.12 3.11
CA GLU A 128 10.57 -17.93 2.62
C GLU A 128 11.88 -18.35 1.96
N ASN A 129 12.00 -18.08 0.67
CA ASN A 129 13.22 -18.36 -0.11
C ASN A 129 13.63 -17.08 -0.85
N SER A 130 14.68 -16.42 -0.35
CA SER A 130 15.15 -15.16 -0.89
C SER A 130 15.61 -15.26 -2.35
N THR A 131 16.30 -16.35 -2.71
CA THR A 131 16.75 -16.57 -4.10
C THR A 131 15.57 -16.66 -5.07
N TYR A 132 14.51 -17.37 -4.69
CA TYR A 132 13.29 -17.46 -5.49
C TYR A 132 12.61 -16.10 -5.63
N PHE A 133 12.54 -15.32 -4.55
CA PHE A 133 11.92 -14.00 -4.57
C PHE A 133 12.68 -13.03 -5.47
N ASP A 134 14.02 -13.06 -5.41
CA ASP A 134 14.87 -12.22 -6.24
C ASP A 134 14.77 -12.62 -7.72
N GLN A 135 14.69 -13.90 -8.02
CA GLN A 135 14.44 -14.37 -9.39
C GLN A 135 13.07 -13.89 -9.90
N LEU A 136 12.03 -13.99 -9.10
CA LEU A 136 10.68 -13.58 -9.49
C LEU A 136 10.62 -12.07 -9.80
N THR A 137 11.17 -11.23 -8.94
CA THR A 137 11.21 -9.77 -9.17
C THR A 137 12.10 -9.39 -10.36
N SER A 138 13.23 -10.09 -10.54
CA SER A 138 14.14 -9.89 -11.68
C SER A 138 13.46 -10.21 -13.01
N ILE A 139 12.87 -11.40 -13.13
CA ILE A 139 12.15 -11.83 -14.35
C ILE A 139 11.00 -10.87 -14.66
N THR A 140 10.25 -10.45 -13.65
CA THR A 140 9.15 -9.51 -13.86
C THR A 140 9.68 -8.16 -14.37
N ASN A 141 10.85 -7.73 -13.89
CA ASN A 141 11.44 -6.46 -14.29
C ASN A 141 12.07 -6.50 -15.70
N GLU A 142 12.27 -7.68 -16.29
CA GLU A 142 12.73 -7.84 -17.68
C GLU A 142 11.61 -7.59 -18.70
N LEU A 143 10.35 -7.57 -18.26
CA LEU A 143 9.22 -7.27 -19.13
C LEU A 143 9.27 -5.80 -19.58
N GLU A 144 9.04 -5.56 -20.87
CA GLU A 144 9.03 -4.22 -21.45
C GLU A 144 8.02 -3.31 -20.74
N GLY A 145 8.46 -2.13 -20.35
CA GLY A 145 7.63 -1.14 -19.66
C GLY A 145 7.61 -1.27 -18.14
N ILE A 146 8.15 -2.35 -17.56
CA ILE A 146 8.28 -2.47 -16.10
C ILE A 146 9.50 -1.67 -15.61
N ILE A 147 9.25 -0.70 -14.76
CA ILE A 147 10.30 0.15 -14.16
C ILE A 147 10.84 -0.48 -12.88
N THR A 148 9.95 -1.00 -12.05
CA THR A 148 10.30 -1.60 -10.76
C THR A 148 9.31 -2.70 -10.43
N SER A 149 9.82 -3.81 -9.89
CA SER A 149 9.05 -4.91 -9.32
C SER A 149 9.37 -5.06 -7.83
N THR A 150 8.35 -5.14 -7.00
CA THR A 150 8.52 -5.30 -5.55
C THR A 150 7.66 -6.45 -5.05
N LEU A 151 8.26 -7.35 -4.28
CA LEU A 151 7.58 -8.45 -3.61
C LEU A 151 7.52 -8.21 -2.11
N GLY A 152 6.34 -8.35 -1.53
CA GLY A 152 6.13 -8.27 -0.10
C GLY A 152 5.41 -9.48 0.46
N ILE A 153 5.73 -9.82 1.70
CA ILE A 153 5.02 -10.85 2.48
C ILE A 153 4.19 -10.15 3.54
N CYS A 154 2.87 -10.36 3.47
CA CYS A 154 1.95 -9.79 4.46
C CYS A 154 2.15 -10.43 5.82
N ASN A 155 2.26 -9.58 6.84
CA ASN A 155 2.23 -9.95 8.24
C ASN A 155 0.80 -9.82 8.77
N ALA A 156 0.20 -10.93 9.19
CA ALA A 156 -1.20 -10.96 9.62
C ALA A 156 -1.45 -10.08 10.85
N GLU A 157 -0.53 -10.11 11.82
CA GLU A 157 -0.63 -9.35 13.07
C GLU A 157 -0.57 -7.82 12.84
N THR A 158 0.28 -7.37 11.90
CA THR A 158 0.38 -5.94 11.54
C THR A 158 -0.75 -5.52 10.58
N THR A 159 -1.32 -6.48 9.86
CA THR A 159 -2.45 -6.24 8.95
C THR A 159 -3.75 -6.04 9.73
N SER A 160 -4.01 -6.86 10.74
CA SER A 160 -5.13 -6.67 11.65
C SER A 160 -4.81 -5.51 12.60
N THR A 161 -5.39 -4.34 12.34
CA THR A 161 -5.52 -3.33 13.38
C THR A 161 -6.79 -3.67 14.12
N ASP A 162 -6.67 -4.29 15.29
CA ASP A 162 -7.79 -4.44 16.20
C ASP A 162 -8.28 -3.02 16.57
N ASN A 163 -9.46 -2.69 16.11
CA ASN A 163 -10.28 -1.59 16.59
C ASN A 163 -11.32 -2.15 17.54
#